data_654d2131b012b70af0a7398002dca08b
#
_entry.id   654d2131b012b70af0a7398002dca08b
#
_cell.length_a   1.000
_cell.length_b   1.000
_cell.length_c   1.000
_cell.angle_alpha   90.00
_cell.angle_beta   90.00
_cell.angle_gamma   90.00
#
_symmetry.space_group_name_H-M   'P 1'
#
loop_
_entity.id
_entity.type
_entity.pdbx_description
1 polymer ?
#
loop_
_entity_poly.entity_id
_entity_poly.type
_entity_poly.pdbx_seq_one_letter_code
_entity_poly.pdbx_strand_id
1 'polypeptide(L)'
;SETKIFPAYLKVEVSFSLEKLDIKRVYRIYDDCPAIACDTYLRGTVNSIFGGREVSAADRKNIEFAEDMKSKEVTAVLDQFHFQGQHWHARSVEFSDVTDWHNNLVFEKEIISYRKLGYRGNLLFAFNGEDNCGIFFLKEAPCSSVQLAYQGKDFLTDFGKFTVTGLGITEKDVTPDRWTKTYGCVLGIYGEDELSRLQALRSYQKNIRTYRADRDEMIMMNTWGDRSQDSKVNESFCLKELERAARLGITHFQIDDGWQIGKSPNSAVARGSFKNIWNNKDYWKPDPQKYPRGLHPIVKR
;
A
#
# COMPACT_ATOMS: atom_id res chain seq x y z
N SER A 1 -21.72 -9.17 6.13
CA SER A 1 -22.05 -8.82 7.53
C SER A 1 -21.13 -7.71 8.01
N GLU A 2 -21.69 -6.73 8.69
CA GLU A 2 -20.95 -5.67 9.32
C GLU A 2 -20.10 -6.22 10.48
N THR A 3 -18.86 -5.74 10.57
CA THR A 3 -17.97 -6.01 11.70
C THR A 3 -17.58 -4.69 12.36
N LYS A 4 -16.95 -4.73 13.54
CA LYS A 4 -16.43 -3.51 14.20
C LYS A 4 -15.36 -2.78 13.36
N ILE A 5 -14.80 -3.44 12.36
CA ILE A 5 -13.70 -2.92 11.53
C ILE A 5 -14.18 -2.57 10.13
N PHE A 6 -15.09 -3.39 9.56
CA PHE A 6 -15.53 -3.24 8.18
C PHE A 6 -17.04 -2.95 8.12
N PRO A 7 -17.48 -2.05 7.20
CA PRO A 7 -18.90 -1.89 6.87
C PRO A 7 -19.51 -3.18 6.35
N ALA A 8 -20.84 -3.24 6.32
CA ALA A 8 -21.55 -4.35 5.69
C ALA A 8 -21.28 -4.37 4.17
N TYR A 9 -21.18 -5.56 3.61
CA TYR A 9 -21.04 -5.76 2.17
C TYR A 9 -21.65 -7.10 1.75
N LEU A 10 -22.06 -7.18 0.50
CA LEU A 10 -22.39 -8.44 -0.14
C LEU A 10 -21.11 -9.16 -0.51
N LYS A 11 -20.95 -10.37 0.00
CA LYS A 11 -19.82 -11.26 -0.31
C LYS A 11 -20.25 -12.29 -1.34
N VAL A 12 -19.53 -12.37 -2.45
CA VAL A 12 -19.70 -13.42 -3.45
C VAL A 12 -18.40 -14.19 -3.56
N GLU A 13 -18.46 -15.50 -3.36
CA GLU A 13 -17.30 -16.40 -3.52
C GLU A 13 -17.49 -17.29 -4.75
N VAL A 14 -16.45 -17.32 -5.58
CA VAL A 14 -16.37 -18.21 -6.74
C VAL A 14 -15.12 -19.05 -6.59
N SER A 15 -15.26 -20.36 -6.64
CA SER A 15 -14.13 -21.30 -6.55
C SER A 15 -14.12 -22.20 -7.78
N PHE A 16 -12.92 -22.43 -8.31
CA PHE A 16 -12.68 -23.33 -9.42
C PHE A 16 -11.28 -23.92 -9.32
N SER A 17 -11.03 -25.01 -10.03
CA SER A 17 -9.73 -25.67 -10.04
C SER A 17 -9.17 -25.67 -11.46
N LEU A 18 -7.87 -25.45 -11.56
CA LEU A 18 -7.09 -25.52 -12.78
C LEU A 18 -5.93 -26.49 -12.53
N GLU A 19 -6.03 -27.70 -13.05
CA GLU A 19 -5.06 -28.78 -12.80
C GLU A 19 -4.87 -29.04 -11.29
N LYS A 20 -3.68 -28.70 -10.76
CA LYS A 20 -3.32 -28.88 -9.35
C LYS A 20 -3.47 -27.61 -8.51
N LEU A 21 -4.10 -26.59 -9.06
CA LEU A 21 -4.30 -25.29 -8.43
C LEU A 21 -5.79 -25.02 -8.21
N ASP A 22 -6.18 -24.83 -6.97
CA ASP A 22 -7.48 -24.30 -6.60
C ASP A 22 -7.41 -22.78 -6.54
N ILE A 23 -8.37 -22.12 -7.13
CA ILE A 23 -8.50 -20.67 -7.18
C ILE A 23 -9.83 -20.28 -6.56
N LYS A 24 -9.80 -19.35 -5.61
CA LYS A 24 -10.98 -18.77 -5.01
C LYS A 24 -10.95 -17.27 -5.16
N ARG A 25 -12.02 -16.72 -5.74
CA ARG A 25 -12.23 -15.27 -5.88
C ARG A 25 -13.33 -14.83 -4.95
N VAL A 26 -13.06 -13.80 -4.15
CA VAL A 26 -13.97 -13.25 -3.16
C VAL A 26 -14.27 -11.82 -3.54
N TYR A 27 -15.47 -11.57 -4.03
CA TYR A 27 -15.93 -10.24 -4.39
C TYR A 27 -16.59 -9.59 -3.18
N ARG A 28 -16.28 -8.31 -2.99
CA ARG A 28 -16.89 -7.43 -1.99
C ARG A 28 -17.63 -6.31 -2.71
N ILE A 29 -18.93 -6.26 -2.52
CA ILE A 29 -19.83 -5.28 -3.13
C ILE A 29 -20.45 -4.49 -1.99
N TYR A 30 -20.15 -3.21 -1.93
CA TYR A 30 -20.65 -2.29 -0.92
C TYR A 30 -21.86 -1.54 -1.46
N ASP A 31 -22.77 -1.22 -0.55
CA ASP A 31 -23.94 -0.40 -0.88
C ASP A 31 -23.50 1.02 -1.28
N ASP A 32 -24.19 1.62 -2.25
CA ASP A 32 -23.91 2.97 -2.78
C ASP A 32 -22.43 3.19 -3.18
N CYS A 33 -21.73 2.14 -3.57
CA CYS A 33 -20.34 2.22 -4.00
C CYS A 33 -20.20 1.82 -5.48
N PRO A 34 -19.72 2.70 -6.35
CA PRO A 34 -19.55 2.42 -7.78
C PRO A 34 -18.31 1.56 -8.06
N ALA A 35 -17.96 0.64 -7.15
CA ALA A 35 -16.79 -0.21 -7.30
C ALA A 35 -17.00 -1.60 -6.68
N ILE A 36 -16.34 -2.58 -7.28
CA ILE A 36 -16.29 -3.96 -6.81
C ILE A 36 -14.85 -4.32 -6.50
N ALA A 37 -14.59 -4.78 -5.29
CA ALA A 37 -13.29 -5.32 -4.90
C ALA A 37 -13.25 -6.84 -5.05
N CYS A 38 -12.11 -7.38 -5.45
CA CYS A 38 -11.88 -8.80 -5.58
C CYS A 38 -10.58 -9.20 -4.89
N ASP A 39 -10.68 -10.11 -3.93
CA ASP A 39 -9.56 -10.81 -3.33
C ASP A 39 -9.42 -12.18 -3.99
N THR A 40 -8.22 -12.54 -4.42
CA THR A 40 -7.91 -13.85 -4.99
C THR A 40 -7.08 -14.67 -4.01
N TYR A 41 -7.46 -15.93 -3.86
CA TYR A 41 -6.78 -16.91 -3.02
C TYR A 41 -6.36 -18.11 -3.85
N LEU A 42 -5.16 -18.60 -3.61
CA LEU A 42 -4.60 -19.76 -4.27
C LEU A 42 -4.29 -20.86 -3.26
N ARG A 43 -4.52 -22.10 -3.66
CA ARG A 43 -4.16 -23.30 -2.89
C ARG A 43 -3.79 -24.41 -3.87
N GLY A 44 -2.74 -25.15 -3.60
CA GLY A 44 -2.31 -26.23 -4.46
C GLY A 44 -0.82 -26.22 -4.76
N THR A 45 -0.47 -26.60 -5.98
CA THR A 45 0.92 -26.62 -6.44
C THR A 45 1.03 -25.85 -7.75
N VAL A 46 2.02 -24.97 -7.83
CA VAL A 46 2.36 -24.21 -9.03
C VAL A 46 3.84 -24.36 -9.32
N ASN A 47 4.20 -24.51 -10.58
CA ASN A 47 5.60 -24.65 -10.99
C ASN A 47 6.30 -23.30 -11.10
N SER A 48 5.58 -22.26 -11.48
CA SER A 48 6.07 -20.88 -11.55
C SER A 48 4.89 -19.91 -11.56
N ILE A 49 4.86 -18.97 -10.64
CA ILE A 49 3.89 -17.85 -10.65
C ILE A 49 4.49 -16.64 -11.38
N PHE A 50 5.81 -16.54 -11.42
CA PHE A 50 6.50 -15.38 -11.94
C PHE A 50 7.53 -15.72 -12.99
N GLY A 51 7.55 -14.90 -14.05
CA GLY A 51 8.75 -14.67 -14.84
C GLY A 51 9.70 -13.67 -14.18
N GLY A 52 9.60 -13.42 -12.88
CA GLY A 52 10.34 -12.37 -12.18
C GLY A 52 11.63 -12.88 -11.52
N ARG A 53 12.64 -12.01 -11.47
CA ARG A 53 13.90 -12.21 -10.76
C ARG A 53 13.73 -11.83 -9.29
N GLU A 54 14.27 -12.63 -8.37
CA GLU A 54 14.47 -12.19 -6.98
C GLU A 54 15.38 -10.96 -6.96
N VAL A 55 14.96 -9.92 -6.26
CA VAL A 55 15.71 -8.67 -6.15
C VAL A 55 16.54 -8.68 -4.89
N SER A 56 17.82 -8.57 -5.05
CA SER A 56 18.73 -8.38 -3.91
C SER A 56 18.52 -6.99 -3.29
N ALA A 57 18.85 -6.84 -2.00
CA ALA A 57 18.81 -5.54 -1.33
C ALA A 57 19.70 -4.47 -2.00
N ALA A 58 20.75 -4.91 -2.72
CA ALA A 58 21.63 -4.04 -3.49
C ALA A 58 20.95 -3.50 -4.77
N ASP A 59 20.07 -4.30 -5.37
CA ASP A 59 19.35 -3.91 -6.59
C ASP A 59 18.23 -2.90 -6.31
N ARG A 60 17.79 -2.74 -5.06
CA ARG A 60 16.73 -1.77 -4.68
C ARG A 60 17.07 -0.33 -5.03
N LYS A 61 18.33 0.07 -4.86
CA LYS A 61 18.79 1.43 -5.20
C LYS A 61 18.79 1.70 -6.69
N ASN A 62 18.88 0.66 -7.50
CA ASN A 62 18.96 0.75 -8.95
C ASN A 62 17.61 0.61 -9.64
N ILE A 63 16.56 0.26 -8.91
CA ILE A 63 15.20 0.04 -9.48
C ILE A 63 14.57 1.34 -9.95
N GLU A 64 14.82 2.45 -9.25
CA GLU A 64 14.34 3.76 -9.67
C GLU A 64 14.91 4.23 -11.00
N PHE A 65 16.09 3.74 -11.36
CA PHE A 65 16.81 4.11 -12.60
C PHE A 65 16.72 3.06 -13.71
N ALA A 66 16.13 1.90 -13.44
CA ALA A 66 16.07 0.79 -14.39
C ALA A 66 14.84 0.84 -15.32
N GLU A 67 14.49 2.02 -15.82
CA GLU A 67 13.47 2.11 -16.88
C GLU A 67 13.88 1.32 -18.13
N ASP A 68 15.17 1.09 -18.35
CA ASP A 68 15.74 0.40 -19.52
C ASP A 68 16.05 -1.09 -19.31
N MET A 69 15.91 -1.62 -18.12
CA MET A 69 16.02 -3.07 -17.98
C MET A 69 14.80 -3.71 -18.64
N LYS A 70 15.04 -4.43 -19.74
CA LYS A 70 14.06 -5.32 -20.38
C LYS A 70 13.41 -6.17 -19.29
N SER A 71 12.35 -5.66 -18.69
CA SER A 71 11.56 -6.39 -17.72
C SER A 71 11.09 -7.64 -18.44
N LYS A 72 11.47 -8.81 -17.95
CA LYS A 72 10.85 -10.05 -18.38
C LYS A 72 9.34 -9.82 -18.32
N GLU A 73 8.63 -10.19 -19.38
CA GLU A 73 7.19 -10.04 -19.43
C GLU A 73 6.58 -10.61 -18.15
N VAL A 74 5.75 -9.81 -17.52
CA VAL A 74 5.03 -10.23 -16.32
C VAL A 74 4.06 -11.30 -16.74
N THR A 75 4.24 -12.50 -16.26
CA THR A 75 3.36 -13.63 -16.57
C THR A 75 2.23 -13.78 -15.57
N ALA A 76 2.40 -13.26 -14.36
CA ALA A 76 1.40 -13.36 -13.30
C ALA A 76 0.33 -12.27 -13.45
N VAL A 77 -0.85 -12.67 -13.87
CA VAL A 77 -2.04 -11.83 -14.00
C VAL A 77 -2.86 -11.94 -12.72
N LEU A 78 -3.05 -10.80 -12.04
CA LEU A 78 -3.95 -10.70 -10.90
C LEU A 78 -5.40 -10.63 -11.37
N ASP A 79 -5.66 -9.76 -12.35
CA ASP A 79 -6.96 -9.64 -12.98
C ASP A 79 -6.84 -9.10 -14.41
N GLN A 80 -7.86 -9.35 -15.24
CA GLN A 80 -7.90 -8.87 -16.60
C GLN A 80 -9.32 -8.51 -17.01
N PHE A 81 -9.45 -7.36 -17.64
CA PHE A 81 -10.74 -6.81 -18.08
C PHE A 81 -10.66 -6.47 -19.56
N HIS A 82 -11.79 -6.61 -20.25
CA HIS A 82 -11.91 -6.30 -21.66
C HIS A 82 -13.16 -5.48 -21.90
N PHE A 83 -12.96 -4.23 -22.30
CA PHE A 83 -14.03 -3.29 -22.62
C PHE A 83 -14.02 -3.00 -24.12
N GLN A 84 -15.16 -2.65 -24.65
CA GLN A 84 -15.28 -2.20 -26.04
C GLN A 84 -14.66 -0.80 -26.20
N GLY A 85 -14.41 -0.41 -27.44
CA GLY A 85 -13.83 0.89 -27.78
C GLY A 85 -12.30 0.86 -27.89
N GLN A 86 -11.78 1.80 -28.67
CA GLN A 86 -10.35 1.88 -28.99
C GLN A 86 -9.68 3.15 -28.46
N HIS A 87 -10.46 4.16 -28.11
CA HIS A 87 -9.97 5.48 -27.72
C HIS A 87 -9.94 5.66 -26.20
N TRP A 88 -9.20 4.78 -25.52
CA TRP A 88 -9.01 4.84 -24.09
C TRP A 88 -7.83 5.74 -23.74
N HIS A 89 -8.08 6.75 -22.90
CA HIS A 89 -7.06 7.53 -22.24
C HIS A 89 -6.74 6.86 -20.91
N ALA A 90 -5.49 6.55 -20.65
CA ALA A 90 -5.06 5.94 -19.40
C ALA A 90 -4.18 6.90 -18.61
N ARG A 91 -4.51 7.10 -17.32
CA ARG A 91 -3.73 7.88 -16.37
C ARG A 91 -3.34 6.98 -15.19
N SER A 92 -2.06 6.69 -15.05
CA SER A 92 -1.52 5.98 -13.88
C SER A 92 -1.11 6.95 -12.78
N VAL A 93 -1.28 6.50 -11.54
CA VAL A 93 -0.83 7.22 -10.34
C VAL A 93 0.19 6.34 -9.62
N GLU A 94 1.40 6.82 -9.49
CA GLU A 94 2.50 6.15 -8.81
C GLU A 94 2.99 7.01 -7.64
N PHE A 95 3.14 6.39 -6.47
CA PHE A 95 3.88 6.99 -5.37
C PHE A 95 5.37 6.78 -5.63
N SER A 96 6.10 7.84 -5.95
CA SER A 96 7.48 7.76 -6.42
C SER A 96 8.51 7.92 -5.31
N ASP A 97 8.15 8.55 -4.22
CA ASP A 97 9.05 8.80 -3.10
C ASP A 97 8.39 8.48 -1.76
N VAL A 98 9.01 7.58 -1.01
CA VAL A 98 8.56 7.17 0.33
C VAL A 98 9.41 7.79 1.44
N THR A 99 10.40 8.64 1.09
CA THR A 99 11.42 9.14 2.02
C THR A 99 11.39 10.65 2.22
N ASP A 100 10.46 11.37 1.63
CA ASP A 100 10.38 12.84 1.65
C ASP A 100 11.61 13.58 1.07
N TRP A 101 12.40 12.91 0.27
CA TRP A 101 13.63 13.50 -0.29
C TRP A 101 13.37 14.34 -1.55
N HIS A 102 12.21 14.15 -2.17
CA HIS A 102 11.81 14.84 -3.39
C HIS A 102 10.47 15.57 -3.17
N ASN A 103 10.26 16.62 -3.92
CA ASN A 103 9.04 17.41 -3.80
C ASN A 103 7.81 16.75 -4.43
N ASN A 104 8.01 15.69 -5.23
CA ASN A 104 6.94 14.98 -5.93
C ASN A 104 6.77 13.58 -5.36
N LEU A 105 5.87 13.44 -4.41
CA LEU A 105 5.52 12.13 -3.82
C LEU A 105 4.65 11.30 -4.76
N VAL A 106 3.93 11.95 -5.66
CA VAL A 106 3.01 11.32 -6.60
C VAL A 106 3.42 11.69 -8.02
N PHE A 107 3.54 10.67 -8.85
CA PHE A 107 3.79 10.81 -10.27
C PHE A 107 2.57 10.35 -11.06
N GLU A 108 2.02 11.24 -11.89
CA GLU A 108 0.92 10.94 -12.79
C GLU A 108 1.41 10.91 -14.23
N LYS A 109 1.00 9.88 -14.96
CA LYS A 109 1.31 9.72 -16.38
C LYS A 109 0.03 9.45 -17.15
N GLU A 110 -0.28 10.29 -18.11
CA GLU A 110 -1.44 10.15 -18.98
C GLU A 110 -1.02 9.90 -20.42
N ILE A 111 -1.58 8.87 -21.04
CA ILE A 111 -1.31 8.50 -22.43
C ILE A 111 -2.57 7.94 -23.07
N ILE A 112 -2.80 8.26 -24.34
CA ILE A 112 -3.79 7.59 -25.17
C ILE A 112 -3.32 6.15 -25.43
N SER A 113 -4.15 5.18 -25.11
CA SER A 113 -3.84 3.77 -25.26
C SER A 113 -4.06 3.30 -26.71
N TYR A 114 -3.12 3.59 -27.58
CA TYR A 114 -3.14 3.16 -28.99
C TYR A 114 -2.21 1.97 -29.28
N ARG A 115 -1.58 1.42 -28.28
CA ARG A 115 -0.70 0.25 -28.35
C ARG A 115 -0.54 -0.38 -26.95
N LYS A 116 0.06 -1.54 -26.89
CA LYS A 116 0.41 -2.17 -25.61
C LYS A 116 1.36 -1.29 -24.84
N LEU A 117 0.94 -0.85 -23.65
CA LEU A 117 1.69 0.01 -22.74
C LEU A 117 1.68 -0.59 -21.34
N GLY A 118 2.73 -0.29 -20.57
CA GLY A 118 2.83 -0.71 -19.17
C GLY A 118 2.99 0.49 -18.25
N TYR A 119 2.30 0.44 -17.11
CA TYR A 119 2.31 1.48 -16.10
C TYR A 119 2.70 0.91 -14.74
N ARG A 120 3.44 1.69 -13.97
CA ARG A 120 3.64 1.45 -12.54
C ARG A 120 2.61 2.22 -11.74
N GLY A 121 2.42 1.82 -10.50
CA GLY A 121 1.53 2.46 -9.53
C GLY A 121 0.40 1.55 -9.09
N ASN A 122 -0.29 1.98 -8.07
CA ASN A 122 -1.40 1.22 -7.50
C ASN A 122 -2.75 1.59 -8.11
N LEU A 123 -2.81 2.69 -8.85
CA LEU A 123 -4.06 3.25 -9.36
C LEU A 123 -3.90 3.58 -10.85
N LEU A 124 -4.84 3.11 -11.64
CA LEU A 124 -4.98 3.43 -13.05
C LEU A 124 -6.40 3.90 -13.30
N PHE A 125 -6.53 5.11 -13.82
CA PHE A 125 -7.77 5.62 -14.38
C PHE A 125 -7.76 5.41 -15.89
N ALA A 126 -8.88 5.02 -16.46
CA ALA A 126 -9.07 4.94 -17.89
C ALA A 126 -10.39 5.61 -18.26
N PHE A 127 -10.40 6.39 -19.31
CA PHE A 127 -11.55 7.13 -19.79
C PHE A 127 -11.75 6.89 -21.29
N ASN A 128 -12.99 6.59 -21.68
CA ASN A 128 -13.40 6.49 -23.07
C ASN A 128 -14.28 7.68 -23.42
N GLY A 129 -13.77 8.58 -24.26
CA GLY A 129 -14.49 9.78 -24.67
C GLY A 129 -15.68 9.51 -25.60
N GLU A 130 -15.74 8.34 -26.24
CA GLU A 130 -16.87 7.97 -27.09
C GLU A 130 -18.12 7.65 -26.28
N ASP A 131 -17.93 7.00 -25.12
CA ASP A 131 -19.02 6.57 -24.24
C ASP A 131 -19.22 7.50 -23.04
N ASN A 132 -18.41 8.54 -22.91
CA ASN A 132 -18.37 9.45 -21.75
C ASN A 132 -18.32 8.71 -20.42
N CYS A 133 -17.61 7.62 -20.35
CA CYS A 133 -17.48 6.81 -19.16
C CYS A 133 -16.01 6.57 -18.80
N GLY A 134 -15.77 6.52 -17.51
CA GLY A 134 -14.48 6.20 -16.95
C GLY A 134 -14.51 4.98 -16.05
N ILE A 135 -13.38 4.31 -15.99
CA ILE A 135 -13.14 3.19 -15.08
C ILE A 135 -11.85 3.44 -14.31
N PHE A 136 -11.78 2.95 -13.09
CA PHE A 136 -10.53 2.90 -12.36
C PHE A 136 -10.21 1.49 -11.89
N PHE A 137 -8.92 1.20 -11.88
CA PHE A 137 -8.37 -0.02 -11.31
C PHE A 137 -7.50 0.38 -10.14
N LEU A 138 -7.82 -0.15 -8.96
CA LEU A 138 -6.98 -0.01 -7.77
C LEU A 138 -6.39 -1.37 -7.42
N LYS A 139 -5.07 -1.50 -7.51
CA LYS A 139 -4.35 -2.66 -7.03
C LYS A 139 -4.07 -2.48 -5.54
N GLU A 140 -4.68 -3.28 -4.69
CA GLU A 140 -4.48 -3.26 -3.24
C GLU A 140 -3.15 -3.94 -2.88
N ALA A 141 -2.07 -3.21 -3.09
CA ALA A 141 -0.68 -3.66 -2.93
C ALA A 141 0.18 -2.52 -2.38
N PRO A 142 1.38 -2.80 -1.85
CA PRO A 142 2.39 -1.77 -1.65
C PRO A 142 2.75 -1.07 -2.97
N CYS A 143 3.32 0.14 -2.92
CA CYS A 143 3.78 0.80 -4.12
C CYS A 143 4.87 -0.02 -4.84
N SER A 144 5.04 0.19 -6.15
CA SER A 144 5.92 -0.62 -7.00
C SER A 144 7.36 -0.71 -6.50
N SER A 145 7.87 0.38 -5.93
CA SER A 145 9.25 0.47 -5.43
C SER A 145 9.55 -0.42 -4.23
N VAL A 146 8.52 -0.86 -3.49
CA VAL A 146 8.68 -1.73 -2.31
C VAL A 146 8.08 -3.13 -2.47
N GLN A 147 7.59 -3.46 -3.65
CA GLN A 147 7.12 -4.80 -3.96
C GLN A 147 8.29 -5.76 -4.21
N LEU A 148 8.74 -6.45 -3.17
CA LEU A 148 9.94 -7.29 -3.23
C LEU A 148 9.79 -8.54 -4.10
N ALA A 149 8.59 -9.10 -4.13
CA ALA A 149 8.29 -10.31 -4.88
C ALA A 149 7.98 -10.03 -6.36
N TYR A 150 7.94 -8.76 -6.75
CA TYR A 150 7.52 -8.38 -8.08
C TYR A 150 8.13 -7.06 -8.53
N GLN A 151 8.87 -7.12 -9.61
CA GLN A 151 9.42 -5.96 -10.30
C GLN A 151 8.87 -5.91 -11.71
N GLY A 152 8.12 -4.92 -12.01
CA GLY A 152 7.53 -4.78 -13.33
C GLY A 152 6.49 -3.69 -13.34
N LYS A 153 5.64 -3.78 -14.33
CA LYS A 153 4.50 -2.89 -14.44
C LYS A 153 3.34 -3.45 -13.63
N ASP A 154 2.58 -2.59 -12.98
CA ASP A 154 1.39 -2.99 -12.23
C ASP A 154 0.17 -3.14 -13.13
N PHE A 155 0.16 -2.36 -14.22
CA PHE A 155 -0.91 -2.38 -15.21
C PHE A 155 -0.35 -2.49 -16.62
N LEU A 156 -1.03 -3.26 -17.47
CA LEU A 156 -0.81 -3.29 -18.91
C LEU A 156 -2.11 -2.88 -19.60
N THR A 157 -1.98 -2.02 -20.59
CA THR A 157 -3.10 -1.62 -21.45
C THR A 157 -2.82 -2.05 -22.88
N ASP A 158 -3.85 -2.49 -23.60
CA ASP A 158 -3.80 -2.83 -25.01
C ASP A 158 -5.19 -2.50 -25.59
N PHE A 159 -5.35 -1.28 -26.06
CA PHE A 159 -6.65 -0.70 -26.40
C PHE A 159 -7.64 -0.81 -25.22
N GLY A 160 -8.78 -1.46 -25.39
CA GLY A 160 -9.75 -1.70 -24.32
C GLY A 160 -9.43 -2.88 -23.38
N LYS A 161 -8.28 -3.52 -23.54
CA LYS A 161 -7.82 -4.58 -22.65
C LYS A 161 -6.95 -4.02 -21.54
N PHE A 162 -7.35 -4.24 -20.30
CA PHE A 162 -6.63 -3.82 -19.10
C PHE A 162 -6.24 -5.04 -18.28
N THR A 163 -4.96 -5.15 -17.96
CA THR A 163 -4.44 -6.26 -17.19
C THR A 163 -3.77 -5.72 -15.92
N VAL A 164 -4.19 -6.21 -14.77
CA VAL A 164 -3.54 -5.95 -13.48
C VAL A 164 -2.58 -7.09 -13.20
N THR A 165 -1.34 -6.79 -12.91
CA THR A 165 -0.26 -7.76 -12.85
C THR A 165 0.39 -7.81 -11.47
N GLY A 166 1.03 -8.93 -11.15
CA GLY A 166 1.71 -9.17 -9.87
C GLY A 166 0.78 -9.62 -8.76
N LEU A 167 1.06 -10.81 -8.21
CA LEU A 167 0.22 -11.45 -7.18
C LEU A 167 0.65 -11.09 -5.76
N GLY A 168 1.87 -10.58 -5.55
CA GLY A 168 2.41 -10.31 -4.21
C GLY A 168 2.86 -11.54 -3.43
N ILE A 169 2.82 -12.71 -4.06
CA ILE A 169 3.26 -13.99 -3.50
C ILE A 169 4.14 -14.71 -4.52
N THR A 170 4.90 -15.69 -4.05
CA THR A 170 5.74 -16.55 -4.89
C THR A 170 5.15 -17.97 -4.97
N GLU A 171 5.68 -18.80 -5.86
CA GLU A 171 5.31 -20.22 -5.93
C GLU A 171 5.51 -20.96 -4.61
N LYS A 172 6.46 -20.55 -3.78
CA LYS A 172 6.75 -21.13 -2.46
C LYS A 172 5.65 -20.86 -1.42
N ASP A 173 4.87 -19.79 -1.63
CA ASP A 173 3.80 -19.38 -0.74
C ASP A 173 2.51 -20.15 -0.99
N VAL A 174 2.39 -20.80 -2.17
CA VAL A 174 1.22 -21.61 -2.55
C VAL A 174 1.43 -23.06 -2.18
N THR A 175 0.63 -23.53 -1.23
CA THR A 175 0.73 -24.90 -0.70
C THR A 175 -0.64 -25.61 -0.74
N PRO A 176 -0.69 -26.95 -0.77
CA PRO A 176 -1.94 -27.69 -0.84
C PRO A 176 -2.80 -27.63 0.42
N ASP A 177 -2.20 -27.30 1.56
CA ASP A 177 -2.82 -27.37 2.88
C ASP A 177 -3.55 -26.09 3.30
N ARG A 178 -3.26 -24.96 2.65
CA ARG A 178 -3.86 -23.66 3.03
C ARG A 178 -4.14 -22.75 1.84
N TRP A 179 -5.13 -21.88 2.01
CA TRP A 179 -5.39 -20.79 1.10
C TRP A 179 -4.42 -19.63 1.35
N THR A 180 -3.70 -19.21 0.31
CA THR A 180 -2.82 -18.06 0.34
C THR A 180 -3.47 -16.91 -0.43
N LYS A 181 -3.63 -15.76 0.25
CA LYS A 181 -4.19 -14.55 -0.35
C LYS A 181 -3.14 -13.87 -1.21
N THR A 182 -3.51 -13.46 -2.42
CA THR A 182 -2.73 -12.58 -3.29
C THR A 182 -3.02 -11.11 -2.98
N TYR A 183 -2.46 -10.17 -3.73
CA TYR A 183 -2.96 -8.80 -3.74
C TYR A 183 -4.43 -8.76 -4.15
N GLY A 184 -5.14 -7.71 -3.77
CA GLY A 184 -6.50 -7.44 -4.21
C GLY A 184 -6.54 -6.53 -5.43
N CYS A 185 -7.67 -6.56 -6.13
CA CYS A 185 -7.97 -5.67 -7.24
C CYS A 185 -9.36 -5.07 -7.06
N VAL A 186 -9.49 -3.79 -7.34
CA VAL A 186 -10.77 -3.08 -7.34
C VAL A 186 -11.00 -2.52 -8.74
N LEU A 187 -12.20 -2.76 -9.26
CA LEU A 187 -12.71 -2.13 -10.46
C LEU A 187 -13.84 -1.19 -10.08
N GLY A 188 -13.74 0.07 -10.44
CA GLY A 188 -14.80 1.06 -10.24
C GLY A 188 -15.11 1.82 -11.52
N ILE A 189 -16.27 2.47 -11.53
CA ILE A 189 -16.74 3.29 -12.64
C ILE A 189 -16.93 4.74 -12.17
N TYR A 190 -16.76 5.70 -13.09
CA TYR A 190 -16.98 7.11 -12.85
C TYR A 190 -17.53 7.81 -14.09
N GLY A 191 -18.09 8.99 -13.93
CA GLY A 191 -18.60 9.81 -15.00
C GLY A 191 -17.52 10.57 -15.76
N GLU A 192 -17.94 11.60 -16.48
CA GLU A 192 -17.11 12.32 -17.45
C GLU A 192 -15.99 13.16 -16.80
N ASP A 193 -16.24 13.73 -15.64
CA ASP A 193 -15.35 14.74 -15.07
C ASP A 193 -14.38 14.22 -13.98
N GLU A 194 -13.40 15.04 -13.67
CA GLU A 194 -12.41 14.73 -12.64
C GLU A 194 -13.02 14.59 -11.25
N LEU A 195 -14.06 15.36 -10.94
CA LEU A 195 -14.71 15.30 -9.64
C LEU A 195 -15.42 13.96 -9.47
N SER A 196 -16.15 13.51 -10.48
CA SER A 196 -16.81 12.20 -10.45
C SER A 196 -15.82 11.05 -10.29
N ARG A 197 -14.65 11.16 -10.93
CA ARG A 197 -13.53 10.22 -10.79
C ARG A 197 -13.04 10.12 -9.34
N LEU A 198 -12.77 11.27 -8.72
CA LEU A 198 -12.28 11.32 -7.34
C LEU A 198 -13.36 10.89 -6.34
N GLN A 199 -14.61 11.25 -6.58
CA GLN A 199 -15.76 10.84 -5.76
C GLN A 199 -15.97 9.32 -5.79
N ALA A 200 -15.87 8.70 -6.96
CA ALA A 200 -16.00 7.25 -7.12
C ALA A 200 -14.91 6.50 -6.33
N LEU A 201 -13.63 6.92 -6.48
CA LEU A 201 -12.54 6.36 -5.71
C LEU A 201 -12.73 6.58 -4.21
N ARG A 202 -13.13 7.79 -3.80
CA ARG A 202 -13.38 8.13 -2.40
C ARG A 202 -14.53 7.34 -1.80
N SER A 203 -15.58 7.07 -2.58
CA SER A 203 -16.69 6.21 -2.16
C SER A 203 -16.17 4.82 -1.79
N TYR A 204 -15.31 4.22 -2.61
CA TYR A 204 -14.68 2.96 -2.26
C TYR A 204 -13.81 3.06 -1.01
N GLN A 205 -12.95 4.08 -0.93
CA GLN A 205 -12.05 4.26 0.22
C GLN A 205 -12.78 4.37 1.56
N LYS A 206 -13.96 5.00 1.58
CA LYS A 206 -14.80 5.08 2.78
C LYS A 206 -15.32 3.72 3.26
N ASN A 207 -15.41 2.75 2.34
CA ASN A 207 -15.86 1.40 2.63
C ASN A 207 -14.75 0.42 3.02
N ILE A 208 -13.48 0.84 3.01
CA ILE A 208 -12.35 -0.03 3.40
C ILE A 208 -12.42 -0.36 4.90
N ARG A 209 -12.92 0.58 5.71
CA ARG A 209 -13.10 0.37 7.15
C ARG A 209 -14.24 1.22 7.71
N THR A 210 -14.85 0.76 8.79
CA THR A 210 -15.84 1.53 9.52
C THR A 210 -15.20 2.79 10.11
N TYR A 211 -15.80 3.95 9.82
CA TYR A 211 -15.39 5.22 10.39
C TYR A 211 -15.57 5.25 11.91
N ARG A 212 -14.60 5.83 12.60
CA ARG A 212 -14.64 6.09 14.04
C ARG A 212 -13.97 7.44 14.30
N ALA A 213 -14.73 8.38 14.87
CA ALA A 213 -14.24 9.75 15.11
C ALA A 213 -12.97 9.78 15.98
N ASP A 214 -12.92 8.96 17.03
CA ASP A 214 -11.78 8.87 17.93
C ASP A 214 -10.47 8.42 17.28
N ARG A 215 -10.56 7.76 16.14
CA ARG A 215 -9.42 7.27 15.37
C ARG A 215 -9.17 8.08 14.09
N ASP A 216 -10.25 8.42 13.36
CA ASP A 216 -10.16 8.92 12.01
C ASP A 216 -10.10 10.46 11.95
N GLU A 217 -10.44 11.12 13.06
CA GLU A 217 -10.32 12.57 13.26
C GLU A 217 -9.14 12.94 14.18
N MET A 218 -8.19 12.02 14.40
CA MET A 218 -7.06 12.33 15.26
C MET A 218 -6.20 13.46 14.67
N ILE A 219 -5.84 14.37 15.56
CA ILE A 219 -4.79 15.36 15.29
C ILE A 219 -3.57 14.87 16.06
N MET A 220 -2.53 14.47 15.32
CA MET A 220 -1.35 13.84 15.90
C MET A 220 -0.17 14.79 15.93
N MET A 221 0.53 14.83 17.03
CA MET A 221 1.87 15.37 17.18
C MET A 221 2.86 14.21 17.32
N ASN A 222 3.91 14.24 16.50
CA ASN A 222 4.98 13.22 16.52
C ASN A 222 6.30 13.88 16.95
N THR A 223 7.13 13.18 17.71
CA THR A 223 8.43 13.70 18.16
C THR A 223 9.53 13.61 17.10
N TRP A 224 9.29 12.94 15.99
CA TRP A 224 10.19 12.92 14.82
C TRP A 224 10.21 14.30 14.12
N GLY A 225 11.26 14.60 13.40
CA GLY A 225 11.36 15.83 12.62
C GLY A 225 12.65 16.63 12.90
N ASP A 226 12.54 17.92 13.12
CA ASP A 226 13.64 18.89 13.16
C ASP A 226 14.49 18.87 14.45
N ARG A 227 14.32 17.88 15.33
CA ARG A 227 14.79 17.96 16.70
C ARG A 227 15.97 17.10 17.06
N SER A 228 16.74 16.66 16.09
CA SER A 228 17.81 15.68 16.36
C SER A 228 17.30 14.49 17.18
N GLN A 229 16.07 14.21 16.94
CA GLN A 229 15.24 13.09 17.37
C GLN A 229 15.67 12.41 18.67
N ASP A 230 16.48 11.36 18.52
CA ASP A 230 16.85 10.46 19.60
C ASP A 230 17.69 11.11 20.71
N SER A 231 18.36 12.22 20.46
CA SER A 231 19.15 12.89 21.50
C SER A 231 18.30 13.67 22.52
N LYS A 232 17.18 14.23 22.06
CA LYS A 232 16.33 15.12 22.86
C LYS A 232 15.06 14.46 23.38
N VAL A 233 14.66 13.33 22.84
CA VAL A 233 13.45 12.60 23.21
C VAL A 233 13.69 11.93 24.57
N ASN A 234 13.22 12.58 25.65
CA ASN A 234 13.31 12.09 27.02
C ASN A 234 12.04 12.45 27.81
N GLU A 235 11.93 11.97 29.04
CA GLU A 235 10.76 12.16 29.90
C GLU A 235 10.39 13.64 30.06
N SER A 236 11.35 14.49 30.41
CA SER A 236 11.10 15.92 30.63
C SER A 236 10.62 16.64 29.36
N PHE A 237 11.22 16.32 28.22
CA PHE A 237 10.80 16.85 26.93
C PHE A 237 9.36 16.39 26.60
N CYS A 238 9.08 15.09 26.68
CA CYS A 238 7.77 14.55 26.38
C CYS A 238 6.66 15.14 27.24
N LEU A 239 6.88 15.31 28.54
CA LEU A 239 5.91 15.93 29.45
C LEU A 239 5.60 17.38 29.07
N LYS A 240 6.62 18.17 28.73
CA LYS A 240 6.43 19.54 28.27
C LYS A 240 5.68 19.63 26.95
N GLU A 241 6.03 18.76 25.99
CA GLU A 241 5.37 18.76 24.70
C GLU A 241 3.91 18.26 24.80
N LEU A 242 3.61 17.30 25.68
CA LEU A 242 2.24 16.90 25.98
C LEU A 242 1.37 18.06 26.49
N GLU A 243 1.91 18.88 27.40
CA GLU A 243 1.17 20.05 27.90
C GLU A 243 0.89 21.06 26.78
N ARG A 244 1.86 21.31 25.91
CA ARG A 244 1.70 22.18 24.74
C ARG A 244 0.70 21.61 23.73
N ALA A 245 0.82 20.31 23.43
CA ALA A 245 -0.06 19.59 22.55
C ALA A 245 -1.53 19.67 23.02
N ALA A 246 -1.77 19.44 24.32
CA ALA A 246 -3.10 19.56 24.91
C ALA A 246 -3.69 20.97 24.78
N ARG A 247 -2.89 22.02 24.97
CA ARG A 247 -3.34 23.42 24.77
C ARG A 247 -3.69 23.74 23.32
N LEU A 248 -3.06 23.05 22.37
CA LEU A 248 -3.31 23.20 20.93
C LEU A 248 -4.48 22.33 20.43
N GLY A 249 -5.11 21.56 21.30
CA GLY A 249 -6.19 20.65 20.90
C GLY A 249 -5.72 19.38 20.16
N ILE A 250 -4.43 19.05 20.27
CA ILE A 250 -3.87 17.82 19.72
C ILE A 250 -4.40 16.64 20.55
N THR A 251 -4.96 15.66 19.86
CA THR A 251 -5.65 14.52 20.49
C THR A 251 -4.74 13.33 20.73
N HIS A 252 -3.66 13.20 19.95
CA HIS A 252 -2.74 12.07 20.00
C HIS A 252 -1.29 12.55 20.00
N PHE A 253 -0.48 11.98 20.87
CA PHE A 253 0.94 12.25 20.97
C PHE A 253 1.73 10.98 20.72
N GLN A 254 2.56 10.97 19.68
CA GLN A 254 3.41 9.84 19.34
C GLN A 254 4.86 10.13 19.74
N ILE A 255 5.44 9.26 20.57
CA ILE A 255 6.87 9.25 20.80
C ILE A 255 7.49 8.35 19.73
N ASP A 256 8.27 8.96 18.86
CA ASP A 256 8.99 8.29 17.78
C ASP A 256 10.38 7.84 18.22
N ASP A 257 11.25 7.45 17.28
CA ASP A 257 12.59 6.92 17.55
C ASP A 257 13.38 7.76 18.56
N GLY A 258 14.19 7.09 19.36
CA GLY A 258 14.99 7.73 20.42
C GLY A 258 14.51 7.52 21.84
N TRP A 259 13.33 6.90 22.05
CA TRP A 259 12.84 6.54 23.38
C TRP A 259 13.44 5.25 23.92
N GLN A 260 13.83 4.36 23.02
CA GLN A 260 14.31 3.01 23.31
C GLN A 260 15.83 2.95 23.55
N ILE A 261 16.27 1.86 24.18
CA ILE A 261 17.69 1.55 24.39
C ILE A 261 18.39 1.30 23.02
N GLY A 262 17.71 0.63 22.13
CA GLY A 262 18.24 0.32 20.81
C GLY A 262 18.54 1.56 19.96
N LYS A 263 19.57 1.50 19.14
CA LYS A 263 19.95 2.60 18.23
C LYS A 263 19.70 2.20 16.79
N SER A 264 18.87 2.96 16.12
CA SER A 264 18.58 2.77 14.68
C SER A 264 19.68 3.38 13.79
N PRO A 265 19.74 3.05 12.51
CA PRO A 265 20.62 3.73 11.56
C PRO A 265 20.36 5.23 11.44
N ASN A 266 19.15 5.66 11.81
CA ASN A 266 18.74 7.06 11.77
C ASN A 266 19.10 7.84 13.04
N SER A 267 19.74 7.16 14.04
CA SER A 267 20.19 7.81 15.25
C SER A 267 21.20 8.90 14.92
N ALA A 268 20.94 10.13 15.36
CA ALA A 268 21.86 11.25 15.22
C ALA A 268 23.08 11.12 16.15
N VAL A 269 22.98 10.34 17.22
CA VAL A 269 23.98 10.26 18.31
C VAL A 269 24.85 9.01 18.18
N ALA A 270 24.25 7.89 17.80
CA ALA A 270 24.95 6.62 17.75
C ALA A 270 24.56 5.87 16.49
N ARG A 271 25.46 5.78 15.54
CA ARG A 271 25.24 5.03 14.30
C ARG A 271 24.85 3.59 14.60
N GLY A 272 23.56 3.31 14.59
CA GLY A 272 22.98 2.01 14.89
C GLY A 272 22.85 1.13 13.66
N SER A 273 22.33 -0.07 13.85
CA SER A 273 22.05 -1.02 12.78
C SER A 273 20.78 -1.82 13.08
N PHE A 274 19.96 -2.06 12.08
CA PHE A 274 18.82 -2.96 12.20
C PHE A 274 19.18 -4.45 12.19
N LYS A 275 20.45 -4.80 11.92
CA LYS A 275 20.86 -6.20 11.77
C LYS A 275 20.52 -7.09 12.97
N ASN A 276 20.54 -6.53 14.18
CA ASN A 276 20.34 -7.26 15.42
C ASN A 276 19.06 -6.85 16.17
N ILE A 277 18.16 -6.11 15.54
CA ILE A 277 16.94 -5.59 16.17
C ILE A 277 16.09 -6.71 16.81
N TRP A 278 15.96 -7.83 16.13
CA TRP A 278 15.16 -8.97 16.58
C TRP A 278 15.88 -9.87 17.57
N ASN A 279 17.20 -9.80 17.61
CA ASN A 279 18.03 -10.61 18.50
C ASN A 279 18.36 -9.91 19.81
N ASN A 280 18.15 -8.60 19.89
CA ASN A 280 18.37 -7.83 21.11
C ASN A 280 17.06 -7.70 21.89
N LYS A 281 16.89 -8.46 22.95
CA LYS A 281 15.69 -8.45 23.79
C LYS A 281 15.39 -7.10 24.45
N ASP A 282 16.40 -6.26 24.59
CA ASP A 282 16.30 -4.96 25.25
C ASP A 282 16.14 -3.80 24.25
N TYR A 283 16.20 -4.07 22.97
CA TYR A 283 16.14 -3.04 21.93
C TYR A 283 14.95 -2.09 22.13
N TRP A 284 13.76 -2.65 22.35
CA TRP A 284 12.50 -1.92 22.48
C TRP A 284 12.11 -1.62 23.93
N LYS A 285 13.05 -1.58 24.87
CA LYS A 285 12.79 -1.11 26.22
C LYS A 285 13.06 0.39 26.31
N PRO A 286 12.30 1.13 27.15
CA PRO A 286 12.62 2.52 27.44
C PRO A 286 14.04 2.67 27.94
N ASP A 287 14.77 3.66 27.42
CA ASP A 287 16.12 3.98 27.87
C ASP A 287 16.05 4.53 29.31
N PRO A 288 16.65 3.85 30.32
CA PRO A 288 16.51 4.25 31.71
C PRO A 288 17.22 5.59 32.03
N GLN A 289 18.16 6.03 31.22
CA GLN A 289 18.77 7.34 31.36
C GLN A 289 17.84 8.46 30.91
N LYS A 290 17.06 8.22 29.87
CA LYS A 290 16.08 9.16 29.30
C LYS A 290 14.74 9.11 30.05
N TYR A 291 14.36 7.95 30.52
CA TYR A 291 13.08 7.65 31.16
C TYR A 291 13.31 6.92 32.48
N PRO A 292 13.83 7.60 33.51
CA PRO A 292 14.18 6.96 34.79
C PRO A 292 12.98 6.36 35.53
N ARG A 293 11.77 6.85 35.22
CA ARG A 293 10.50 6.34 35.75
C ARG A 293 9.72 5.51 34.71
N GLY A 294 10.37 5.11 33.62
CA GLY A 294 9.73 4.47 32.49
C GLY A 294 8.79 5.44 31.74
N LEU A 295 7.87 4.89 30.95
CA LEU A 295 6.89 5.69 30.19
C LEU A 295 5.62 6.04 31.01
N HIS A 296 5.50 5.49 32.21
CA HIS A 296 4.32 5.64 33.07
C HIS A 296 3.91 7.10 33.35
N PRO A 297 4.83 8.03 33.68
CA PRO A 297 4.45 9.44 33.89
C PRO A 297 3.84 10.11 32.65
N ILE A 298 4.24 9.66 31.46
CA ILE A 298 3.75 10.20 30.20
C ILE A 298 2.35 9.65 29.90
N VAL A 299 2.16 8.34 30.09
CA VAL A 299 0.87 7.66 29.79
C VAL A 299 -0.25 8.10 30.74
N LYS A 300 0.09 8.50 31.98
CA LYS A 300 -0.90 8.98 32.98
C LYS A 300 -1.32 10.44 32.79
N ARG A 301 -0.59 11.24 32.01
CA ARG A 301 -0.88 12.65 31.82
C ARG A 301 -1.97 12.84 30.76
#